data_7d0dd0650934c9a390fa9d044c5199aa
#
_entry.id   7d0dd0650934c9a390fa9d044c5199aa
#
_cell.length_a   1.000
_cell.length_b   1.000
_cell.length_c   1.000
_cell.angle_alpha   90.00
_cell.angle_beta   90.00
_cell.angle_gamma   90.00
#
_symmetry.space_group_name_H-M   'P 1'
#
loop_
_entity.id
_entity.type
_entity.pdbx_description
1 polymer ?
#
loop_
_entity_poly.entity_id
_entity_poly.type
_entity_poly.pdbx_seq_one_letter_code
_entity_poly.pdbx_strand_id
1 'polypeptide(L)'
;MKTITCINCKKELEHHAKGLCFKCYKKVLWKSKKGVCIKCNREMHISARGMCGTCYGKTFNRKSKEAYQARKLYGIDYNTWKEKTKSCVVCGFDKIVDLHHLDKNHENRESSNLIGLCPNHHKMLHKSEHRGKMLMLLKEKGHQV
;
A
#
# COMPACT_ATOMS: atom_id res chain seq x y z
N MET A 1 11.57 -26.95 -8.61
CA MET A 1 11.86 -27.17 -7.16
C MET A 1 11.93 -28.65 -6.89
N LYS A 2 12.76 -29.11 -5.92
CA LYS A 2 12.94 -30.54 -5.67
C LYS A 2 11.83 -31.06 -4.76
N THR A 3 11.09 -32.07 -5.20
CA THR A 3 10.07 -32.78 -4.40
C THR A 3 10.74 -33.84 -3.52
N ILE A 4 10.28 -33.98 -2.30
CA ILE A 4 10.76 -34.99 -1.37
C ILE A 4 9.59 -35.63 -0.60
N THR A 5 9.78 -36.79 -0.07
CA THR A 5 8.92 -37.35 0.95
C THR A 5 9.23 -36.69 2.30
N CYS A 6 8.34 -35.85 2.80
CA CYS A 6 8.55 -35.10 4.05
C CYS A 6 8.70 -36.07 5.23
N ILE A 7 9.81 -35.98 5.97
CA ILE A 7 10.12 -36.89 7.10
C ILE A 7 9.09 -36.84 8.23
N ASN A 8 8.35 -35.74 8.38
CA ASN A 8 7.35 -35.58 9.44
C ASN A 8 5.93 -36.00 9.03
N CYS A 9 5.43 -35.59 7.87
CA CYS A 9 4.06 -35.91 7.45
C CYS A 9 3.98 -37.03 6.40
N LYS A 10 5.10 -37.58 5.98
CA LYS A 10 5.24 -38.69 5.00
C LYS A 10 4.60 -38.43 3.62
N LYS A 11 4.26 -37.18 3.31
CA LYS A 11 3.68 -36.79 2.01
C LYS A 11 4.78 -36.33 1.06
N GLU A 12 4.61 -36.60 -0.23
CA GLU A 12 5.44 -36.03 -1.27
C GLU A 12 5.06 -34.57 -1.50
N LEU A 13 5.97 -33.68 -1.16
CA LEU A 13 5.76 -32.21 -1.20
C LEU A 13 7.07 -31.52 -1.54
N GLU A 14 6.98 -30.27 -1.94
CA GLU A 14 8.16 -29.44 -2.17
C GLU A 14 9.06 -29.37 -0.91
N HIS A 15 10.36 -29.58 -1.13
CA HIS A 15 11.35 -29.49 -0.07
C HIS A 15 11.53 -28.02 0.36
N HIS A 16 11.41 -27.77 1.65
CA HIS A 16 11.71 -26.46 2.22
C HIS A 16 13.09 -26.44 2.89
N ALA A 17 13.27 -27.22 3.93
CA ALA A 17 14.56 -27.37 4.62
C ALA A 17 14.58 -28.63 5.50
N LYS A 18 15.77 -29.18 5.74
CA LYS A 18 16.02 -30.32 6.65
C LYS A 18 15.09 -31.53 6.44
N GLY A 19 14.80 -31.86 5.18
CA GLY A 19 13.92 -33.00 4.83
C GLY A 19 12.43 -32.75 5.12
N LEU A 20 12.02 -31.53 5.37
CA LEU A 20 10.66 -31.17 5.72
C LEU A 20 10.01 -30.33 4.61
N CYS A 21 8.69 -30.48 4.44
CA CYS A 21 7.87 -29.52 3.70
C CYS A 21 7.66 -28.25 4.52
N PHE A 22 7.26 -27.15 3.89
CA PHE A 22 7.09 -25.85 4.51
C PHE A 22 6.19 -25.85 5.77
N LYS A 23 5.05 -26.56 5.71
CA LYS A 23 4.13 -26.67 6.86
C LYS A 23 4.77 -27.39 8.05
N CYS A 24 5.46 -28.49 7.80
CA CYS A 24 6.12 -29.25 8.85
C CYS A 24 7.34 -28.51 9.41
N TYR A 25 8.12 -27.84 8.57
CA TYR A 25 9.21 -26.99 9.02
C TYR A 25 8.72 -25.90 9.97
N LYS A 26 7.67 -25.19 9.62
CA LYS A 26 7.04 -24.20 10.51
C LYS A 26 6.57 -24.79 11.84
N LYS A 27 5.95 -25.96 11.79
CA LYS A 27 5.39 -26.61 12.99
C LYS A 27 6.48 -27.14 13.94
N VAL A 28 7.54 -27.73 13.41
CA VAL A 28 8.53 -28.50 14.19
C VAL A 28 9.77 -27.68 14.52
N LEU A 29 10.27 -26.89 13.59
CA LEU A 29 11.57 -26.23 13.72
C LEU A 29 11.50 -24.72 13.90
N TRP A 30 10.41 -24.10 13.49
CA TRP A 30 10.35 -22.65 13.58
C TRP A 30 9.90 -22.20 14.97
N LYS A 31 10.84 -21.75 15.77
CA LYS A 31 10.58 -21.10 17.07
C LYS A 31 10.51 -19.61 16.89
N SER A 32 9.41 -18.99 17.30
CA SER A 32 9.28 -17.54 17.30
C SER A 32 10.21 -16.92 18.35
N LYS A 33 11.02 -15.93 17.95
CA LYS A 33 11.84 -15.18 18.92
C LYS A 33 10.94 -14.22 19.70
N LYS A 34 10.72 -14.49 20.98
CA LYS A 34 10.10 -13.54 21.91
C LYS A 34 11.16 -12.59 22.46
N GLY A 35 10.81 -11.37 22.71
CA GLY A 35 11.69 -10.36 23.28
C GLY A 35 11.00 -9.01 23.42
N VAL A 36 11.70 -8.04 23.99
CA VAL A 36 11.17 -6.68 24.16
C VAL A 36 11.36 -5.90 22.87
N CYS A 37 10.26 -5.34 22.35
CA CYS A 37 10.29 -4.50 21.15
C CYS A 37 10.97 -3.16 21.47
N ILE A 38 12.06 -2.82 20.76
CA ILE A 38 12.82 -1.58 20.98
C ILE A 38 12.01 -0.29 20.76
N LYS A 39 10.85 -0.38 20.08
CA LYS A 39 10.03 0.80 19.75
C LYS A 39 8.84 1.00 20.71
N CYS A 40 8.21 -0.05 21.19
CA CYS A 40 7.05 0.04 22.06
C CYS A 40 7.23 -0.59 23.43
N ASN A 41 8.42 -1.11 23.72
CA ASN A 41 8.85 -1.74 24.98
C ASN A 41 7.94 -2.89 25.47
N ARG A 42 7.08 -3.46 24.60
CA ARG A 42 6.25 -4.61 24.94
C ARG A 42 6.99 -5.90 24.66
N GLU A 43 6.86 -6.86 25.55
CA GLU A 43 7.34 -8.22 25.35
C GLU A 43 6.42 -8.95 24.36
N MET A 44 6.95 -9.34 23.22
CA MET A 44 6.18 -10.02 22.18
C MET A 44 7.10 -10.64 21.12
N HIS A 45 6.52 -11.25 20.10
CA HIS A 45 7.27 -11.77 18.96
C HIS A 45 8.03 -10.67 18.25
N ILE A 46 9.35 -10.83 18.12
CA ILE A 46 10.24 -9.92 17.38
C ILE A 46 10.35 -10.39 15.94
N SER A 47 9.95 -9.54 15.00
CA SER A 47 9.99 -9.83 13.56
C SER A 47 11.36 -9.53 12.94
N ALA A 48 11.78 -8.28 12.99
CA ALA A 48 13.06 -7.84 12.44
C ALA A 48 13.56 -6.57 13.14
N ARG A 49 14.86 -6.34 13.10
CA ARG A 49 15.53 -5.15 13.65
C ARG A 49 15.14 -4.83 15.10
N GLY A 50 14.95 -5.87 15.93
CA GLY A 50 14.55 -5.70 17.33
C GLY A 50 13.11 -5.20 17.55
N MET A 51 12.27 -5.14 16.49
CA MET A 51 10.91 -4.65 16.58
C MET A 51 9.87 -5.75 16.45
N CYS A 52 8.73 -5.57 17.10
CA CYS A 52 7.54 -6.39 16.84
C CYS A 52 6.97 -6.12 15.44
N GLY A 53 6.17 -7.05 14.90
CA GLY A 53 5.61 -6.96 13.54
C GLY A 53 4.84 -5.68 13.29
N THR A 54 4.05 -5.22 14.27
CA THR A 54 3.30 -3.96 14.17
C THR A 54 4.21 -2.73 14.07
N CYS A 55 5.23 -2.64 14.93
CA CYS A 55 6.18 -1.52 14.90
C CYS A 55 7.05 -1.56 13.66
N TYR A 56 7.51 -2.74 13.25
CA TYR A 56 8.26 -2.92 12.01
C TYR A 56 7.43 -2.50 10.79
N GLY A 57 6.19 -2.97 10.69
CA GLY A 57 5.29 -2.62 9.59
C GLY A 57 5.01 -1.12 9.51
N LYS A 58 4.74 -0.46 10.66
CA LYS A 58 4.54 0.99 10.71
C LYS A 58 5.80 1.78 10.31
N THR A 59 6.98 1.24 10.58
CA THR A 59 8.26 1.95 10.33
C THR A 59 8.77 1.75 8.91
N PHE A 60 8.67 0.53 8.38
CA PHE A 60 9.35 0.15 7.13
C PHE A 60 8.41 -0.17 5.96
N ASN A 61 7.15 -0.60 6.23
CA ASN A 61 6.25 -1.06 5.17
C ASN A 61 5.33 0.04 4.61
N ARG A 62 5.41 1.27 5.11
CA ARG A 62 4.56 2.37 4.63
C ARG A 62 4.78 2.64 3.14
N LYS A 63 6.05 2.83 2.73
CA LYS A 63 6.43 3.01 1.32
C LYS A 63 5.97 1.86 0.43
N SER A 64 6.16 0.61 0.87
CA SER A 64 5.78 -0.56 0.07
C SER A 64 4.27 -0.72 -0.04
N LYS A 65 3.51 -0.31 0.98
CA LYS A 65 2.04 -0.32 0.96
C LYS A 65 1.48 0.72 0.00
N GLU A 66 1.97 1.95 0.09
CA GLU A 66 1.60 3.05 -0.79
C GLU A 66 1.99 2.75 -2.25
N ALA A 67 3.21 2.22 -2.49
CA ALA A 67 3.65 1.81 -3.82
C ALA A 67 2.80 0.66 -4.41
N TYR A 68 2.42 -0.30 -3.57
CA TYR A 68 1.51 -1.37 -3.99
C TYR A 68 0.12 -0.82 -4.36
N GLN A 69 -0.42 0.10 -3.55
CA GLN A 69 -1.72 0.74 -3.83
C GLN A 69 -1.68 1.58 -5.10
N ALA A 70 -0.64 2.40 -5.28
CA ALA A 70 -0.45 3.20 -6.49
C ALA A 70 -0.49 2.34 -7.76
N ARG A 71 0.25 1.22 -7.75
CA ARG A 71 0.28 0.29 -8.88
C ARG A 71 -1.04 -0.46 -9.05
N LYS A 72 -1.65 -0.94 -7.96
CA LYS A 72 -2.87 -1.77 -8.02
C LYS A 72 -4.11 -0.96 -8.40
N LEU A 73 -4.30 0.22 -7.80
CA LEU A 73 -5.52 1.02 -7.98
C LEU A 73 -5.42 1.98 -9.17
N TYR A 74 -4.25 2.55 -9.41
CA TYR A 74 -4.07 3.59 -10.42
C TYR A 74 -3.13 3.18 -11.56
N GLY A 75 -2.44 2.03 -11.42
CA GLY A 75 -1.51 1.51 -12.44
C GLY A 75 -0.28 2.39 -12.67
N ILE A 76 0.05 3.28 -11.76
CA ILE A 76 1.17 4.22 -11.83
C ILE A 76 2.28 3.83 -10.85
N ASP A 77 3.48 4.34 -11.09
CA ASP A 77 4.59 4.16 -10.17
C ASP A 77 4.45 5.03 -8.90
N TYR A 78 5.22 4.69 -7.87
CA TYR A 78 5.15 5.36 -6.57
C TYR A 78 5.56 6.83 -6.62
N ASN A 79 6.51 7.20 -7.46
CA ASN A 79 7.01 8.58 -7.53
C ASN A 79 5.96 9.48 -8.15
N THR A 80 5.36 9.05 -9.25
CA THR A 80 4.22 9.72 -9.90
C THR A 80 3.04 9.87 -8.94
N TRP A 81 2.68 8.79 -8.23
CA TRP A 81 1.62 8.85 -7.23
C TRP A 81 1.92 9.87 -6.13
N LYS A 82 3.15 9.85 -5.60
CA LYS A 82 3.60 10.76 -4.54
C LYS A 82 3.62 12.22 -4.99
N GLU A 83 4.04 12.48 -6.21
CA GLU A 83 4.01 13.81 -6.82
C GLU A 83 2.58 14.34 -6.95
N LYS A 84 1.69 13.55 -7.53
CA LYS A 84 0.28 13.92 -7.73
C LYS A 84 -0.49 14.09 -6.41
N THR A 85 -0.15 13.33 -5.38
CA THR A 85 -0.78 13.42 -4.04
C THR A 85 -0.01 14.32 -3.05
N LYS A 86 0.90 15.15 -3.54
CA LYS A 86 1.67 16.09 -2.70
C LYS A 86 0.76 17.14 -2.05
N SER A 87 -0.16 17.69 -2.81
CA SER A 87 -1.12 18.68 -2.33
C SER A 87 -2.37 18.70 -3.20
N CYS A 88 -3.47 19.19 -2.64
CA CYS A 88 -4.71 19.41 -3.38
C CYS A 88 -4.51 20.50 -4.44
N VAL A 89 -4.77 20.19 -5.71
CA VAL A 89 -4.60 21.15 -6.83
C VAL A 89 -5.51 22.38 -6.72
N VAL A 90 -6.60 22.29 -5.96
CA VAL A 90 -7.55 23.41 -5.77
C VAL A 90 -7.14 24.34 -4.64
N CYS A 91 -6.80 23.82 -3.46
CA CYS A 91 -6.57 24.64 -2.25
C CYS A 91 -5.20 24.49 -1.60
N GLY A 92 -4.32 23.63 -2.14
CA GLY A 92 -2.98 23.42 -1.59
C GLY A 92 -2.89 22.58 -0.31
N PHE A 93 -4.02 22.07 0.23
CA PHE A 93 -4.01 21.21 1.42
C PHE A 93 -3.19 19.93 1.18
N ASP A 94 -2.27 19.58 2.12
CA ASP A 94 -1.21 18.59 1.94
C ASP A 94 -1.23 17.42 2.94
N LYS A 95 -2.19 17.34 3.86
CA LYS A 95 -2.19 16.33 4.92
C LYS A 95 -2.82 15.03 4.46
N ILE A 96 -3.95 15.11 3.75
CA ILE A 96 -4.68 13.99 3.19
C ILE A 96 -5.08 14.39 1.78
N VAL A 97 -4.52 13.70 0.77
CA VAL A 97 -4.78 13.97 -0.64
C VAL A 97 -5.07 12.65 -1.36
N ASP A 98 -6.25 12.58 -1.93
CA ASP A 98 -6.70 11.45 -2.73
C ASP A 98 -6.38 11.68 -4.20
N LEU A 99 -6.01 10.62 -4.91
CA LEU A 99 -5.85 10.66 -6.37
C LEU A 99 -7.22 10.48 -7.05
N HIS A 100 -7.50 11.29 -8.06
CA HIS A 100 -8.77 11.27 -8.81
C HIS A 100 -8.52 11.24 -10.32
N HIS A 101 -9.34 10.44 -11.06
CA HIS A 101 -9.37 10.42 -12.52
C HIS A 101 -10.34 11.49 -13.04
N LEU A 102 -9.85 12.43 -13.83
CA LEU A 102 -10.65 13.56 -14.36
C LEU A 102 -11.80 13.08 -15.26
N ASP A 103 -11.53 12.12 -16.13
CA ASP A 103 -12.50 11.52 -17.06
C ASP A 103 -13.38 10.44 -16.43
N LYS A 104 -13.18 10.12 -15.14
CA LYS A 104 -13.84 9.01 -14.41
C LYS A 104 -13.54 7.61 -14.97
N ASN A 105 -12.63 7.47 -15.90
CA ASN A 105 -12.20 6.20 -16.43
C ASN A 105 -10.98 5.69 -15.63
N HIS A 106 -11.18 4.69 -14.81
CA HIS A 106 -10.13 4.09 -13.98
C HIS A 106 -9.07 3.32 -14.80
N GLU A 107 -9.35 3.03 -16.06
CA GLU A 107 -8.38 2.40 -16.96
C GLU A 107 -7.44 3.42 -17.62
N ASN A 108 -7.84 4.70 -17.66
CA ASN A 108 -6.99 5.77 -18.17
C ASN A 108 -5.96 6.20 -17.14
N ARG A 109 -4.75 5.70 -17.30
CA ARG A 109 -3.61 5.92 -16.40
C ARG A 109 -2.69 7.04 -16.81
N GLU A 110 -3.09 7.85 -17.77
CA GLU A 110 -2.30 9.00 -18.20
C GLU A 110 -2.13 10.01 -17.06
N SER A 111 -0.90 10.49 -16.90
CA SER A 111 -0.57 11.42 -15.80
C SER A 111 -1.37 12.73 -15.89
N SER A 112 -1.75 13.16 -17.10
CA SER A 112 -2.62 14.33 -17.34
C SER A 112 -4.03 14.13 -16.81
N ASN A 113 -4.52 12.89 -16.81
CA ASN A 113 -5.84 12.51 -16.31
C ASN A 113 -5.91 12.38 -14.77
N LEU A 114 -4.76 12.40 -14.09
CA LEU A 114 -4.66 12.15 -12.64
C LEU A 114 -4.34 13.41 -11.86
N ILE A 115 -5.19 13.77 -10.90
CA ILE A 115 -5.02 14.93 -10.02
C ILE A 115 -5.15 14.56 -8.54
N GLY A 116 -4.47 15.31 -7.69
CA GLY A 116 -4.58 15.22 -6.24
C GLY A 116 -5.66 16.15 -5.69
N LEU A 117 -6.60 15.62 -4.94
CA LEU A 117 -7.66 16.39 -4.27
C LEU A 117 -7.70 16.11 -2.77
N CYS A 118 -7.92 17.11 -1.95
CA CYS A 118 -8.25 16.88 -0.54
C CYS A 118 -9.63 16.21 -0.43
N PRO A 119 -9.95 15.52 0.68
CA PRO A 119 -11.22 14.80 0.83
C PRO A 119 -12.46 15.67 0.57
N ASN A 120 -12.42 16.96 0.93
CA ASN A 120 -13.53 17.88 0.69
C ASN A 120 -13.74 18.13 -0.80
N HIS A 121 -12.69 18.55 -1.53
CA HIS A 121 -12.80 18.81 -2.97
C HIS A 121 -13.06 17.54 -3.77
N HIS A 122 -12.49 16.40 -3.35
CA HIS A 122 -12.80 15.10 -3.94
C HIS A 122 -14.30 14.77 -3.80
N LYS A 123 -14.85 14.95 -2.60
CA LYS A 123 -16.29 14.72 -2.32
C LYS A 123 -17.20 15.69 -3.08
N MET A 124 -16.81 16.98 -3.17
CA MET A 124 -17.57 18.00 -3.93
C MET A 124 -17.64 17.64 -5.43
N LEU A 125 -16.56 17.09 -6.00
CA LEU A 125 -16.54 16.67 -7.41
C LEU A 125 -17.52 15.51 -7.72
N HIS A 126 -17.81 14.67 -6.70
CA HIS A 126 -18.79 13.59 -6.80
C HIS A 126 -20.24 14.00 -6.48
N LYS A 127 -20.46 15.19 -5.91
CA LYS A 127 -21.80 15.73 -5.61
C LYS A 127 -22.31 16.57 -6.77
N SER A 128 -23.51 16.25 -7.29
CA SER A 128 -24.12 16.95 -8.43
C SER A 128 -24.20 18.46 -8.23
N GLU A 129 -24.64 18.91 -7.03
CA GLU A 129 -24.82 20.31 -6.65
C GLU A 129 -23.51 21.13 -6.65
N HIS A 130 -22.36 20.48 -6.43
CA HIS A 130 -21.05 21.17 -6.35
C HIS A 130 -20.17 20.90 -7.56
N ARG A 131 -20.50 19.91 -8.37
CA ARG A 131 -19.66 19.44 -9.47
C ARG A 131 -19.35 20.52 -10.48
N GLY A 132 -20.36 21.30 -10.91
CA GLY A 132 -20.18 22.38 -11.89
C GLY A 132 -19.13 23.39 -11.43
N LYS A 133 -19.25 23.86 -10.18
CA LYS A 133 -18.28 24.77 -9.57
C LYS A 133 -16.86 24.17 -9.51
N MET A 134 -16.76 22.88 -9.17
CA MET A 134 -15.46 22.20 -9.10
C MET A 134 -14.80 22.08 -10.48
N LEU A 135 -15.57 21.77 -11.52
CA LEU A 135 -15.04 21.70 -12.88
C LEU A 135 -14.54 23.07 -13.38
N MET A 136 -15.22 24.16 -13.04
CA MET A 136 -14.75 25.53 -13.32
C MET A 136 -13.41 25.81 -12.65
N LEU A 137 -13.30 25.54 -11.34
CA LEU A 137 -12.06 25.72 -10.59
C LEU A 137 -10.89 24.89 -11.16
N LEU A 138 -11.16 23.69 -11.60
CA LEU A 138 -10.14 22.82 -12.24
C LEU A 138 -9.69 23.38 -13.59
N LYS A 139 -10.63 23.89 -14.40
CA LYS A 139 -10.30 24.58 -15.66
C LYS A 139 -9.44 25.81 -15.46
N GLU A 140 -9.78 26.66 -14.46
CA GLU A 140 -8.96 27.83 -14.08
C GLU A 140 -7.53 27.44 -13.67
N LYS A 141 -7.34 26.24 -13.10
CA LYS A 141 -6.03 25.66 -12.76
C LYS A 141 -5.34 24.96 -13.93
N GLY A 142 -5.91 25.01 -15.15
CA GLY A 142 -5.31 24.47 -16.36
C GLY A 142 -5.58 22.97 -16.59
N HIS A 143 -6.51 22.36 -15.85
CA HIS A 143 -6.87 20.96 -16.06
C HIS A 143 -7.95 20.84 -17.16
N GLN A 144 -7.77 19.88 -18.07
CA GLN A 144 -8.79 19.52 -19.06
C GLN A 144 -9.85 18.63 -18.39
N VAL A 145 -11.07 19.13 -18.19
CA VAL A 145 -12.18 18.46 -17.51
C VAL A 145 -13.49 18.62 -18.30
#